data_7a87959121d001222a3b9c668fa30c16
#
_entry.id   7a87959121d001222a3b9c668fa30c16
#
_cell.length_a   1.000
_cell.length_b   1.000
_cell.length_c   1.000
_cell.angle_alpha   90.00
_cell.angle_beta   90.00
_cell.angle_gamma   90.00
#
_symmetry.space_group_name_H-M   'P 1'
#
loop_
_entity.id
_entity.type
_entity.pdbx_description
1 polymer ?
#
loop_
_entity_poly.entity_id
_entity_poly.type
_entity_poly.pdbx_seq_one_letter_code
_entity_poly.pdbx_strand_id
1 'polypeptide(L)'
;MRGKGNPSMNPIESETEALSDTGYSKGYLRYALGLFLLIYIVNFVDRQIFSILIEPIKEEIDLSDTQLGLLGGIAFALFYTIAGIPIARWADVGVRKNIVALAILIWSGMTMMTSTAKSFGGLLLARVGVGIGEAGCSPPIHSMISDYFPENKRATALAIYAMGIPIGGAIGTLAGGWIGEYYGWRMAFLLVGCPGIILSVVVYLTIREPLRGQQRPVAQQKEPEVLIPLKET
;
A
#
# COMPACT_ATOMS: atom_id res chain seq x y z
N MET A 1 19.22 10.56 -33.91
CA MET A 1 18.18 10.57 -34.98
C MET A 1 16.83 10.42 -34.28
N ARG A 2 16.00 11.47 -34.30
CA ARG A 2 14.63 11.40 -33.72
C ARG A 2 13.80 10.52 -34.66
N GLY A 3 13.30 9.39 -34.16
CA GLY A 3 12.31 8.58 -34.85
C GLY A 3 11.06 9.44 -35.11
N LYS A 4 10.80 9.75 -36.37
CA LYS A 4 9.57 10.39 -36.83
C LYS A 4 8.43 9.40 -36.55
N GLY A 5 7.59 9.68 -35.58
CA GLY A 5 6.31 8.99 -35.43
C GLY A 5 5.53 9.12 -36.75
N ASN A 6 4.93 8.02 -37.15
CA ASN A 6 4.11 7.96 -38.36
C ASN A 6 2.86 8.86 -38.18
N PRO A 7 2.67 9.94 -38.92
CA PRO A 7 1.59 10.91 -38.68
C PRO A 7 0.18 10.42 -39.04
N SER A 8 0.03 9.16 -39.47
CA SER A 8 -1.24 8.55 -39.86
C SER A 8 -1.80 7.53 -38.84
N MET A 9 -1.19 7.37 -37.68
CA MET A 9 -1.64 6.40 -36.70
C MET A 9 -2.82 6.95 -35.87
N ASN A 10 -3.93 6.22 -35.86
CA ASN A 10 -5.12 6.57 -35.09
C ASN A 10 -4.74 6.62 -33.58
N PRO A 11 -5.20 7.64 -32.80
CA PRO A 11 -4.90 7.72 -31.37
C PRO A 11 -5.20 6.42 -30.60
N ILE A 12 -6.20 5.64 -31.01
CA ILE A 12 -6.56 4.36 -30.42
C ILE A 12 -5.52 3.26 -30.74
N GLU A 13 -4.92 3.29 -31.94
CA GLU A 13 -3.87 2.34 -32.33
C GLU A 13 -2.56 2.64 -31.61
N SER A 14 -2.19 3.92 -31.49
CA SER A 14 -1.02 4.34 -30.71
C SER A 14 -1.15 4.00 -29.22
N GLU A 15 -2.37 4.08 -28.66
CA GLU A 15 -2.65 3.64 -27.31
C GLU A 15 -2.57 2.12 -27.16
N THR A 16 -2.93 1.39 -28.21
CA THR A 16 -2.88 -0.08 -28.22
C THR A 16 -1.45 -0.58 -28.33
N GLU A 17 -0.63 0.04 -29.15
CA GLU A 17 0.80 -0.26 -29.26
C GLU A 17 1.58 0.08 -27.98
N ALA A 18 1.36 1.25 -27.37
CA ALA A 18 2.04 1.63 -26.13
C ALA A 18 1.74 0.70 -24.94
N LEU A 19 0.58 0.03 -24.94
CA LEU A 19 0.23 -0.96 -23.92
C LEU A 19 0.68 -2.38 -24.27
N SER A 20 0.89 -2.69 -25.56
CA SER A 20 1.44 -3.99 -26.00
C SER A 20 2.92 -4.15 -25.65
N ASP A 21 3.63 -3.05 -25.50
CA ASP A 21 5.04 -3.01 -25.13
C ASP A 21 5.31 -3.38 -23.66
N THR A 22 4.24 -3.42 -22.82
CA THR A 22 4.37 -3.76 -21.39
C THR A 22 4.49 -5.25 -21.11
N GLY A 23 4.25 -6.12 -22.08
CA GLY A 23 4.18 -7.58 -21.89
C GLY A 23 2.98 -8.04 -21.05
N TYR A 24 2.08 -7.14 -20.64
CA TYR A 24 0.87 -7.43 -19.85
C TYR A 24 -0.40 -7.10 -20.63
N SER A 25 -1.44 -7.94 -20.47
CA SER A 25 -2.74 -7.62 -21.07
C SER A 25 -3.38 -6.40 -20.42
N LYS A 26 -4.16 -5.63 -21.19
CA LYS A 26 -4.94 -4.48 -20.67
C LYS A 26 -5.84 -4.87 -19.50
N GLY A 27 -6.41 -6.07 -19.55
CA GLY A 27 -7.26 -6.63 -18.49
C GLY A 27 -6.48 -6.83 -17.20
N TYR A 28 -5.25 -7.37 -17.29
CA TYR A 28 -4.39 -7.56 -16.13
C TYR A 28 -3.95 -6.23 -15.50
N LEU A 29 -3.58 -5.23 -16.30
CA LEU A 29 -3.19 -3.92 -15.80
C LEU A 29 -4.33 -3.23 -15.03
N ARG A 30 -5.57 -3.32 -15.54
CA ARG A 30 -6.76 -2.81 -14.84
C ARG A 30 -7.01 -3.57 -13.54
N TYR A 31 -6.88 -4.89 -13.57
CA TYR A 31 -7.00 -5.73 -12.37
C TYR A 31 -5.96 -5.34 -11.31
N ALA A 32 -4.70 -5.26 -11.68
CA ALA A 32 -3.61 -4.89 -10.76
C ALA A 32 -3.83 -3.50 -10.15
N LEU A 33 -4.22 -2.51 -10.96
CA LEU A 33 -4.51 -1.16 -10.48
C LEU A 33 -5.73 -1.13 -9.56
N GLY A 34 -6.79 -1.86 -9.89
CA GLY A 34 -7.98 -1.99 -9.05
C GLY A 34 -7.66 -2.67 -7.71
N LEU A 35 -6.80 -3.69 -7.72
CA LEU A 35 -6.35 -4.35 -6.49
C LEU A 35 -5.49 -3.41 -5.63
N PHE A 36 -4.59 -2.63 -6.23
CA PHE A 36 -3.80 -1.62 -5.49
C PHE A 36 -4.69 -0.52 -4.90
N LEU A 37 -5.68 -0.05 -5.65
CA LEU A 37 -6.69 0.88 -5.14
C LEU A 37 -7.43 0.26 -3.94
N LEU A 38 -7.87 -0.99 -4.03
CA LEU A 38 -8.57 -1.67 -2.94
C LEU A 38 -7.69 -1.80 -1.69
N ILE A 39 -6.41 -2.15 -1.86
CA ILE A 39 -5.44 -2.18 -0.75
C ILE A 39 -5.36 -0.81 -0.06
N TYR A 40 -5.32 0.27 -0.85
CA TYR A 40 -5.20 1.61 -0.30
C TYR A 40 -6.50 2.07 0.37
N ILE A 41 -7.66 1.66 -0.14
CA ILE A 41 -8.96 1.84 0.52
C ILE A 41 -8.96 1.17 1.90
N VAL A 42 -8.61 -0.13 1.97
CA VAL A 42 -8.58 -0.88 3.24
C VAL A 42 -7.58 -0.27 4.22
N ASN A 43 -6.42 0.19 3.75
CA ASN A 43 -5.43 0.88 4.56
C ASN A 43 -5.99 2.16 5.21
N PHE A 44 -6.72 2.98 4.44
CA PHE A 44 -7.34 4.20 4.97
C PHE A 44 -8.57 3.94 5.83
N VAL A 45 -9.31 2.87 5.58
CA VAL A 45 -10.37 2.40 6.49
C VAL A 45 -9.79 2.09 7.86
N ASP A 46 -8.67 1.37 7.93
CA ASP A 46 -7.98 1.02 9.17
C ASP A 46 -7.52 2.26 9.95
N ARG A 47 -6.91 3.22 9.27
CA ARG A 47 -6.50 4.50 9.91
C ARG A 47 -7.69 5.26 10.47
N GLN A 48 -8.78 5.32 9.72
CA GLN A 48 -9.95 6.10 10.08
C GLN A 48 -10.71 5.48 11.25
N ILE A 49 -10.82 4.15 11.28
CA ILE A 49 -11.59 3.46 12.31
C ILE A 49 -11.02 3.68 13.71
N PHE A 50 -9.69 3.75 13.86
CA PHE A 50 -9.09 4.04 15.14
C PHE A 50 -9.48 5.43 15.67
N SER A 51 -9.46 6.44 14.79
CA SER A 51 -9.83 7.80 15.17
C SER A 51 -11.30 7.92 15.59
N ILE A 52 -12.18 7.17 14.94
CA ILE A 52 -13.61 7.14 15.26
C ILE A 52 -13.90 6.44 16.59
N LEU A 53 -13.14 5.37 16.89
CA LEU A 53 -13.38 4.53 18.05
C LEU A 53 -12.52 4.89 19.27
N ILE A 54 -11.82 6.02 19.23
CA ILE A 54 -10.88 6.41 20.29
C ILE A 54 -11.59 6.65 21.63
N GLU A 55 -12.78 7.24 21.63
CA GLU A 55 -13.55 7.50 22.86
C GLU A 55 -14.05 6.22 23.54
N PRO A 56 -14.75 5.29 22.86
CA PRO A 56 -15.12 4.03 23.52
C PRO A 56 -13.92 3.19 23.98
N ILE A 57 -12.77 3.29 23.32
CA ILE A 57 -11.52 2.65 23.78
C ILE A 57 -11.02 3.31 25.06
N LYS A 58 -11.05 4.65 25.14
CA LYS A 58 -10.66 5.43 26.30
C LYS A 58 -11.47 5.05 27.53
N GLU A 59 -12.79 5.02 27.38
CA GLU A 59 -13.71 4.72 28.49
C GLU A 59 -13.53 3.29 29.03
N GLU A 60 -13.31 2.32 28.13
CA GLU A 60 -13.19 0.91 28.55
C GLU A 60 -11.83 0.57 29.17
N ILE A 61 -10.74 1.18 28.69
CA ILE A 61 -9.36 0.87 29.13
C ILE A 61 -8.83 1.89 30.14
N ASP A 62 -9.59 2.95 30.43
CA ASP A 62 -9.23 4.05 31.35
C ASP A 62 -7.91 4.74 30.92
N LEU A 63 -7.91 5.27 29.71
CA LEU A 63 -6.73 5.91 29.14
C LEU A 63 -6.70 7.41 29.43
N SER A 64 -5.51 7.94 29.73
CA SER A 64 -5.30 9.39 29.81
C SER A 64 -5.26 10.05 28.41
N ASP A 65 -5.54 11.34 28.34
CA ASP A 65 -5.47 12.11 27.08
C ASP A 65 -4.08 12.09 26.47
N THR A 66 -3.02 12.06 27.28
CA THR A 66 -1.63 11.91 26.81
C THR A 66 -1.42 10.55 26.12
N GLN A 67 -1.95 9.48 26.69
CA GLN A 67 -1.90 8.13 26.09
C GLN A 67 -2.69 8.07 24.78
N LEU A 68 -3.84 8.74 24.71
CA LEU A 68 -4.63 8.84 23.47
C LEU A 68 -3.88 9.59 22.38
N GLY A 69 -3.28 10.73 22.73
CA GLY A 69 -2.45 11.51 21.79
C GLY A 69 -1.27 10.69 21.24
N LEU A 70 -0.64 9.88 22.10
CA LEU A 70 0.43 8.98 21.70
C LEU A 70 -0.07 7.88 20.74
N LEU A 71 -1.17 7.22 21.07
CA LEU A 71 -1.77 6.16 20.24
C LEU A 71 -2.33 6.69 18.92
N GLY A 72 -3.00 7.84 18.94
CA GLY A 72 -3.72 8.39 17.79
C GLY A 72 -2.80 8.92 16.68
N GLY A 73 -1.59 9.39 17.03
CA GLY A 73 -0.72 10.03 16.05
C GLY A 73 0.76 9.67 16.18
N ILE A 74 1.38 9.98 17.31
CA ILE A 74 2.84 9.97 17.46
C ILE A 74 3.42 8.56 17.30
N ALA A 75 2.87 7.56 17.98
CA ALA A 75 3.38 6.20 17.92
C ALA A 75 3.30 5.64 16.50
N PHE A 76 2.15 5.79 15.84
CA PHE A 76 1.97 5.35 14.46
C PHE A 76 2.94 6.08 13.51
N ALA A 77 2.97 7.43 13.53
CA ALA A 77 3.77 8.22 12.60
C ALA A 77 5.27 7.97 12.75
N LEU A 78 5.75 7.85 14.00
CA LEU A 78 7.15 7.58 14.30
C LEU A 78 7.60 6.24 13.72
N PHE A 79 6.89 5.16 14.04
CA PHE A 79 7.26 3.82 13.59
C PHE A 79 7.02 3.61 12.10
N TYR A 80 5.97 4.21 11.52
CA TYR A 80 5.78 4.27 10.09
C TYR A 80 6.97 4.92 9.37
N THR A 81 7.47 6.04 9.88
CA THR A 81 8.61 6.77 9.28
C THR A 81 9.92 6.00 9.45
N ILE A 82 10.20 5.50 10.66
CA ILE A 82 11.43 4.74 10.94
C ILE A 82 11.47 3.45 10.11
N ALA A 83 10.39 2.72 10.03
CA ALA A 83 10.30 1.48 9.25
C ALA A 83 10.27 1.75 7.75
N GLY A 84 9.72 2.86 7.31
CA GLY A 84 9.62 3.23 5.90
C GLY A 84 10.96 3.28 5.18
N ILE A 85 12.01 3.80 5.82
CA ILE A 85 13.35 3.91 5.21
C ILE A 85 13.97 2.54 4.89
N PRO A 86 14.11 1.61 5.85
CA PRO A 86 14.68 0.28 5.55
C PRO A 86 13.78 -0.54 4.62
N ILE A 87 12.45 -0.43 4.75
CA ILE A 87 11.53 -1.16 3.88
C ILE A 87 11.59 -0.63 2.43
N ALA A 88 11.72 0.69 2.23
CA ALA A 88 11.91 1.26 0.89
C ALA A 88 13.21 0.72 0.25
N ARG A 89 14.32 0.67 1.00
CA ARG A 89 15.58 0.06 0.52
C ARG A 89 15.43 -1.42 0.20
N TRP A 90 14.69 -2.14 1.03
CA TRP A 90 14.38 -3.54 0.72
C TRP A 90 13.52 -3.67 -0.54
N ALA A 91 12.56 -2.77 -0.74
CA ALA A 91 11.76 -2.71 -1.96
C ALA A 91 12.59 -2.41 -3.22
N ASP A 92 13.74 -1.72 -3.09
CA ASP A 92 14.64 -1.44 -4.22
C ASP A 92 15.36 -2.69 -4.75
N VAL A 93 15.60 -3.71 -3.92
CA VAL A 93 16.33 -4.92 -4.29
C VAL A 93 15.48 -6.18 -4.24
N GLY A 94 14.44 -6.19 -3.41
CA GLY A 94 13.58 -7.36 -3.16
C GLY A 94 12.43 -7.52 -4.16
N VAL A 95 11.66 -8.59 -4.02
CA VAL A 95 10.43 -8.84 -4.78
C VAL A 95 9.30 -8.02 -4.17
N ARG A 96 8.91 -6.91 -4.84
CA ARG A 96 7.98 -5.90 -4.31
C ARG A 96 6.61 -6.48 -3.97
N LYS A 97 6.07 -7.38 -4.80
CA LYS A 97 4.79 -8.04 -4.51
C LYS A 97 4.79 -8.80 -3.18
N ASN A 98 5.91 -9.45 -2.84
CA ASN A 98 6.03 -10.19 -1.59
C ASN A 98 6.11 -9.24 -0.39
N ILE A 99 6.81 -8.12 -0.56
CA ILE A 99 6.91 -7.07 0.46
C ILE A 99 5.50 -6.49 0.73
N VAL A 100 4.74 -6.17 -0.33
CA VAL A 100 3.36 -5.69 -0.19
C VAL A 100 2.47 -6.72 0.49
N ALA A 101 2.53 -7.99 0.07
CA ALA A 101 1.73 -9.05 0.69
C ALA A 101 2.05 -9.22 2.18
N LEU A 102 3.34 -9.26 2.55
CA LEU A 102 3.78 -9.34 3.94
C LEU A 102 3.36 -8.10 4.74
N ALA A 103 3.50 -6.92 4.16
CA ALA A 103 3.09 -5.67 4.76
C ALA A 103 1.61 -5.67 5.11
N ILE A 104 0.74 -6.08 4.15
CA ILE A 104 -0.70 -6.21 4.35
C ILE A 104 -1.00 -7.23 5.47
N LEU A 105 -0.34 -8.37 5.47
CA LEU A 105 -0.51 -9.40 6.49
C LEU A 105 -0.18 -8.88 7.89
N ILE A 106 0.94 -8.19 8.03
CA ILE A 106 1.39 -7.64 9.32
C ILE A 106 0.40 -6.60 9.83
N TRP A 107 0.08 -5.54 9.04
CA TRP A 107 -0.81 -4.50 9.56
C TRP A 107 -2.20 -5.05 9.87
N SER A 108 -2.77 -5.88 8.98
CA SER A 108 -4.10 -6.44 9.19
C SER A 108 -4.16 -7.36 10.41
N GLY A 109 -3.11 -8.16 10.63
CA GLY A 109 -2.98 -8.97 11.84
C GLY A 109 -2.88 -8.11 13.10
N MET A 110 -2.14 -7.00 13.06
CA MET A 110 -2.02 -6.05 14.16
C MET A 110 -3.32 -5.27 14.40
N THR A 111 -4.05 -4.92 13.34
CA THR A 111 -5.39 -4.35 13.44
C THR A 111 -6.34 -5.31 14.14
N MET A 112 -6.36 -6.59 13.75
CA MET A 112 -7.15 -7.61 14.46
C MET A 112 -6.68 -7.79 15.90
N MET A 113 -5.38 -7.75 16.19
CA MET A 113 -4.83 -7.84 17.53
C MET A 113 -5.30 -6.68 18.41
N THR A 114 -5.56 -5.49 17.85
CA THR A 114 -6.16 -4.36 18.60
C THR A 114 -7.45 -4.77 19.28
N SER A 115 -8.27 -5.63 18.66
CA SER A 115 -9.54 -6.13 19.26
C SER A 115 -9.36 -6.87 20.57
N THR A 116 -8.20 -7.44 20.82
CA THR A 116 -7.88 -8.23 22.02
C THR A 116 -7.19 -7.42 23.12
N ALA A 117 -6.86 -6.16 22.84
CA ALA A 117 -6.13 -5.31 23.77
C ALA A 117 -6.95 -5.01 25.03
N LYS A 118 -6.29 -5.13 26.20
CA LYS A 118 -6.87 -4.87 27.52
C LYS A 118 -6.11 -3.80 28.30
N SER A 119 -5.10 -3.19 27.69
CA SER A 119 -4.25 -2.19 28.33
C SER A 119 -3.65 -1.25 27.29
N PHE A 120 -3.16 -0.09 27.73
CA PHE A 120 -2.40 0.84 26.91
C PHE A 120 -1.23 0.16 26.17
N GLY A 121 -0.46 -0.69 26.86
CA GLY A 121 0.68 -1.39 26.25
C GLY A 121 0.26 -2.31 25.10
N GLY A 122 -0.86 -3.01 25.22
CA GLY A 122 -1.42 -3.83 24.14
C GLY A 122 -1.85 -3.01 22.93
N LEU A 123 -2.53 -1.89 23.16
CA LEU A 123 -2.90 -0.95 22.09
C LEU A 123 -1.68 -0.32 21.43
N LEU A 124 -0.68 0.08 22.22
CA LEU A 124 0.57 0.67 21.70
C LEU A 124 1.31 -0.32 20.82
N LEU A 125 1.46 -1.57 21.26
CA LEU A 125 2.11 -2.62 20.47
C LEU A 125 1.39 -2.85 19.15
N ALA A 126 0.06 -2.95 19.17
CA ALA A 126 -0.74 -3.09 17.96
C ALA A 126 -0.56 -1.89 17.01
N ARG A 127 -0.59 -0.65 17.53
CA ARG A 127 -0.39 0.57 16.75
C ARG A 127 0.99 0.67 16.11
N VAL A 128 2.03 0.31 16.85
CA VAL A 128 3.40 0.22 16.33
C VAL A 128 3.46 -0.80 15.19
N GLY A 129 2.88 -1.98 15.39
CA GLY A 129 2.86 -3.03 14.37
C GLY A 129 2.07 -2.64 13.11
N VAL A 130 0.92 -1.94 13.26
CA VAL A 130 0.19 -1.37 12.13
C VAL A 130 1.06 -0.37 11.38
N GLY A 131 1.71 0.58 12.08
CA GLY A 131 2.58 1.58 11.48
C GLY A 131 3.74 0.96 10.67
N ILE A 132 4.41 -0.05 11.23
CA ILE A 132 5.48 -0.80 10.55
C ILE A 132 4.94 -1.53 9.31
N GLY A 133 3.81 -2.23 9.44
CA GLY A 133 3.20 -2.96 8.34
C GLY A 133 2.80 -2.03 7.19
N GLU A 134 2.08 -0.96 7.48
CA GLU A 134 1.62 -0.01 6.46
C GLU A 134 2.76 0.70 5.72
N ALA A 135 3.90 0.95 6.39
CA ALA A 135 5.07 1.53 5.75
C ALA A 135 5.59 0.70 4.56
N GLY A 136 5.31 -0.60 4.55
CA GLY A 136 5.72 -1.53 3.49
C GLY A 136 4.85 -1.51 2.24
N CYS A 137 3.79 -0.72 2.16
CA CYS A 137 2.87 -0.77 1.03
C CYS A 137 3.09 0.28 -0.03
N SER A 138 3.05 1.56 0.34
CA SER A 138 3.03 2.64 -0.65
C SER A 138 4.29 2.72 -1.53
N PRO A 139 5.53 2.64 -1.01
CA PRO A 139 6.72 2.74 -1.85
C PRO A 139 6.81 1.62 -2.91
N PRO A 140 6.66 0.33 -2.57
CA PRO A 140 6.71 -0.72 -3.58
C PRO A 140 5.52 -0.69 -4.56
N ILE A 141 4.31 -0.31 -4.13
CA ILE A 141 3.16 -0.16 -5.03
C ILE A 141 3.40 0.96 -6.04
N HIS A 142 3.90 2.14 -5.61
CA HIS A 142 4.25 3.23 -6.52
C HIS A 142 5.31 2.80 -7.53
N SER A 143 6.32 2.07 -7.09
CA SER A 143 7.35 1.52 -7.96
C SER A 143 6.75 0.53 -8.99
N MET A 144 5.88 -0.39 -8.55
CA MET A 144 5.21 -1.34 -9.47
C MET A 144 4.28 -0.63 -10.46
N ILE A 145 3.51 0.37 -10.04
CA ILE A 145 2.67 1.18 -10.94
C ILE A 145 3.55 1.86 -12.01
N SER A 146 4.71 2.38 -11.61
CA SER A 146 5.64 3.02 -12.54
C SER A 146 6.24 2.05 -13.58
N ASP A 147 6.35 0.77 -13.25
CA ASP A 147 6.83 -0.27 -14.17
C ASP A 147 5.68 -0.92 -14.98
N TYR A 148 4.45 -0.94 -14.46
CA TYR A 148 3.28 -1.45 -15.19
C TYR A 148 2.75 -0.47 -16.25
N PHE A 149 2.84 0.85 -15.99
CA PHE A 149 2.22 1.85 -16.84
C PHE A 149 3.27 2.71 -17.55
N PRO A 150 3.10 2.97 -18.86
CA PRO A 150 3.97 3.85 -19.61
C PRO A 150 3.89 5.29 -19.07
N GLU A 151 4.92 6.08 -19.34
CA GLU A 151 5.11 7.41 -18.75
C GLU A 151 3.90 8.33 -18.91
N ASN A 152 3.24 8.31 -20.07
CA ASN A 152 2.05 9.10 -20.38
C ASN A 152 0.78 8.68 -19.60
N LYS A 153 0.73 7.47 -19.02
CA LYS A 153 -0.41 6.95 -18.23
C LYS A 153 -0.12 6.81 -16.74
N ARG A 154 1.15 6.96 -16.35
CA ARG A 154 1.60 6.76 -14.97
C ARG A 154 0.92 7.72 -13.99
N ALA A 155 0.83 9.01 -14.35
CA ALA A 155 0.17 10.01 -13.51
C ALA A 155 -1.31 9.66 -13.27
N THR A 156 -2.03 9.23 -14.29
CA THR A 156 -3.43 8.78 -14.17
C THR A 156 -3.55 7.54 -13.29
N ALA A 157 -2.67 6.56 -13.45
CA ALA A 157 -2.68 5.34 -12.62
C ALA A 157 -2.41 5.66 -11.15
N LEU A 158 -1.45 6.55 -10.85
CA LEU A 158 -1.18 7.01 -9.49
C LEU A 158 -2.35 7.82 -8.91
N ALA A 159 -3.02 8.64 -9.72
CA ALA A 159 -4.21 9.37 -9.29
C ALA A 159 -5.37 8.43 -8.94
N ILE A 160 -5.60 7.38 -9.74
CA ILE A 160 -6.60 6.34 -9.43
C ILE A 160 -6.23 5.63 -8.12
N TYR A 161 -4.98 5.24 -7.93
CA TYR A 161 -4.51 4.66 -6.67
C TYR A 161 -4.77 5.58 -5.48
N ALA A 162 -4.46 6.88 -5.61
CA ALA A 162 -4.66 7.88 -4.57
C ALA A 162 -6.12 8.13 -4.19
N MET A 163 -7.09 7.79 -5.05
CA MET A 163 -8.52 7.83 -4.71
C MET A 163 -8.87 6.91 -3.53
N GLY A 164 -8.02 5.94 -3.22
CA GLY A 164 -8.16 5.11 -2.02
C GLY A 164 -8.22 5.91 -0.73
N ILE A 165 -7.58 7.08 -0.66
CA ILE A 165 -7.59 7.97 0.52
C ILE A 165 -9.01 8.45 0.87
N PRO A 166 -9.69 9.25 0.01
CA PRO A 166 -11.02 9.76 0.33
C PRO A 166 -12.07 8.65 0.40
N ILE A 167 -11.96 7.61 -0.45
CA ILE A 167 -12.91 6.50 -0.44
C ILE A 167 -12.77 5.70 0.87
N GLY A 168 -11.53 5.33 1.25
CA GLY A 168 -11.26 4.60 2.48
C GLY A 168 -11.61 5.40 3.73
N GLY A 169 -11.32 6.72 3.73
CA GLY A 169 -11.72 7.62 4.81
C GLY A 169 -13.24 7.68 4.99
N ALA A 170 -14.01 7.83 3.91
CA ALA A 170 -15.47 7.85 3.96
C ALA A 170 -16.04 6.51 4.45
N ILE A 171 -15.58 5.38 3.88
CA ILE A 171 -16.01 4.04 4.30
C ILE A 171 -15.63 3.79 5.78
N GLY A 172 -14.40 4.12 6.17
CA GLY A 172 -13.93 3.93 7.55
C GLY A 172 -14.74 4.73 8.56
N THR A 173 -15.09 5.98 8.23
CA THR A 173 -15.94 6.81 9.09
C THR A 173 -17.34 6.21 9.23
N LEU A 174 -18.00 5.86 8.13
CA LEU A 174 -19.36 5.34 8.15
C LEU A 174 -19.43 3.94 8.77
N ALA A 175 -18.57 3.02 8.31
CA ALA A 175 -18.54 1.65 8.81
C ALA A 175 -18.03 1.58 10.26
N GLY A 176 -17.00 2.36 10.60
CA GLY A 176 -16.44 2.41 11.95
C GLY A 176 -17.42 2.92 12.96
N GLY A 177 -18.15 4.01 12.65
CA GLY A 177 -19.20 4.54 13.51
C GLY A 177 -20.34 3.52 13.70
N TRP A 178 -20.86 2.99 12.59
CA TRP A 178 -21.97 2.02 12.66
C TRP A 178 -21.59 0.72 13.38
N ILE A 179 -20.46 0.11 13.04
CA ILE A 179 -20.03 -1.14 13.69
C ILE A 179 -19.70 -0.88 15.17
N GLY A 180 -19.05 0.24 15.46
CA GLY A 180 -18.69 0.62 16.83
C GLY A 180 -19.90 0.79 17.74
N GLU A 181 -20.97 1.41 17.23
CA GLU A 181 -22.21 1.64 17.96
C GLU A 181 -22.98 0.34 18.25
N TYR A 182 -23.11 -0.56 17.25
CA TYR A 182 -23.95 -1.75 17.37
C TYR A 182 -23.21 -3.00 17.89
N TYR A 183 -21.90 -3.12 17.61
CA TYR A 183 -21.12 -4.33 17.91
C TYR A 183 -19.90 -4.05 18.80
N GLY A 184 -19.66 -2.79 19.13
CA GLY A 184 -18.52 -2.37 19.92
C GLY A 184 -17.21 -2.27 19.12
N TRP A 185 -16.23 -1.54 19.68
CA TRP A 185 -14.98 -1.23 19.01
C TRP A 185 -14.10 -2.45 18.70
N ARG A 186 -14.15 -3.47 19.55
CA ARG A 186 -13.38 -4.71 19.33
C ARG A 186 -13.80 -5.43 18.06
N MET A 187 -15.11 -5.57 17.84
CA MET A 187 -15.64 -6.20 16.64
C MET A 187 -15.30 -5.38 15.39
N ALA A 188 -15.29 -4.05 15.50
CA ALA A 188 -14.93 -3.18 14.40
C ALA A 188 -13.49 -3.43 13.91
N PHE A 189 -12.50 -3.53 14.84
CA PHE A 189 -11.12 -3.86 14.46
C PHE A 189 -10.97 -5.27 13.88
N LEU A 190 -11.72 -6.23 14.39
CA LEU A 190 -11.72 -7.59 13.84
C LEU A 190 -12.23 -7.61 12.40
N LEU A 191 -13.38 -6.95 12.14
CA LEU A 191 -14.01 -6.92 10.83
C LEU A 191 -13.22 -6.12 9.81
N VAL A 192 -12.50 -5.07 10.22
CA VAL A 192 -11.66 -4.27 9.32
C VAL A 192 -10.34 -4.96 9.00
N GLY A 193 -9.74 -5.67 9.95
CA GLY A 193 -8.51 -6.41 9.71
C GLY A 193 -8.70 -7.65 8.83
N CYS A 194 -9.84 -8.32 8.92
CA CYS A 194 -10.11 -9.56 8.19
C CYS A 194 -9.99 -9.45 6.66
N PRO A 195 -10.57 -8.44 5.97
CA PRO A 195 -10.40 -8.24 4.54
C PRO A 195 -8.94 -8.08 4.11
N GLY A 196 -8.11 -7.45 4.94
CA GLY A 196 -6.70 -7.27 4.66
C GLY A 196 -5.93 -8.59 4.63
N ILE A 197 -6.23 -9.55 5.52
CA ILE A 197 -5.62 -10.89 5.46
C ILE A 197 -5.94 -11.58 4.13
N ILE A 198 -7.19 -11.49 3.68
CA ILE A 198 -7.61 -12.04 2.38
C ILE A 198 -6.86 -11.36 1.24
N LEU A 199 -6.76 -10.02 1.27
CA LEU A 199 -6.04 -9.25 0.28
C LEU A 199 -4.55 -9.60 0.23
N SER A 200 -3.91 -9.87 1.36
CA SER A 200 -2.52 -10.32 1.40
C SER A 200 -2.31 -11.59 0.57
N VAL A 201 -3.19 -12.59 0.76
CA VAL A 201 -3.14 -13.84 0.01
C VAL A 201 -3.42 -13.60 -1.48
N VAL A 202 -4.44 -12.80 -1.82
CA VAL A 202 -4.76 -12.45 -3.19
C VAL A 202 -3.58 -11.76 -3.89
N VAL A 203 -2.95 -10.79 -3.25
CA VAL A 203 -1.76 -10.09 -3.79
C VAL A 203 -0.63 -11.07 -4.05
N TYR A 204 -0.31 -11.91 -3.06
CA TYR A 204 0.76 -12.89 -3.18
C TYR A 204 0.56 -13.85 -4.36
N LEU A 205 -0.67 -14.34 -4.56
CA LEU A 205 -1.00 -15.33 -5.60
C LEU A 205 -1.20 -14.73 -6.98
N THR A 206 -1.74 -13.52 -7.10
CA THR A 206 -2.23 -12.99 -8.38
C THR A 206 -1.40 -11.85 -8.96
N ILE A 207 -0.70 -11.07 -8.12
CA ILE A 207 0.18 -10.02 -8.62
C ILE A 207 1.48 -10.63 -9.13
N ARG A 208 1.85 -10.24 -10.34
CA ARG A 208 3.12 -10.60 -10.97
C ARG A 208 4.12 -9.49 -10.69
N GLU A 209 5.37 -9.84 -10.38
CA GLU A 209 6.42 -8.84 -10.21
C GLU A 209 6.79 -8.24 -11.57
N PRO A 210 6.63 -6.92 -11.79
CA PRO A 210 7.06 -6.30 -13.04
C PRO A 210 8.58 -6.20 -13.12
N LEU A 211 9.13 -6.30 -14.33
CA LEU A 211 10.54 -6.05 -14.54
C LEU A 211 10.87 -4.59 -14.22
N ARG A 212 11.94 -4.37 -13.48
CA ARG A 212 12.34 -3.03 -13.04
C ARG A 212 12.79 -2.17 -14.21
N GLY A 213 12.27 -0.94 -14.28
CA GLY A 213 12.64 0.01 -15.32
C GLY A 213 12.13 -0.35 -16.72
N GLN A 214 11.24 -1.33 -16.84
CA GLN A 214 10.69 -1.78 -18.12
C GLN A 214 10.09 -0.64 -18.96
N GLN A 215 9.53 0.36 -18.29
CA GLN A 215 8.88 1.52 -18.92
C GLN A 215 9.77 2.78 -18.99
N ARG A 216 11.07 2.65 -18.74
CA ARG A 216 12.00 3.76 -18.91
C ARG A 216 12.40 3.88 -20.38
N PRO A 217 12.52 5.11 -20.94
CA PRO A 217 13.07 5.31 -22.27
C PRO A 217 14.43 4.62 -22.39
N VAL A 218 14.70 3.98 -23.53
CA VAL A 218 15.94 3.23 -23.78
C VAL A 218 17.20 4.05 -23.45
N ALA A 219 17.14 5.38 -23.64
CA ALA A 219 18.22 6.31 -23.29
C ALA A 219 18.50 6.44 -21.76
N GLN A 220 17.60 5.94 -20.89
CA GLN A 220 17.74 5.97 -19.41
C GLN A 220 17.84 4.57 -18.80
N GLN A 221 17.79 3.54 -19.61
CA GLN A 221 18.12 2.20 -19.14
C GLN A 221 19.64 2.17 -18.94
N LYS A 222 20.08 2.22 -17.68
CA LYS A 222 21.48 1.96 -17.36
C LYS A 222 21.83 0.60 -17.93
N GLU A 223 22.89 0.54 -18.72
CA GLU A 223 23.55 -0.74 -19.02
C GLU A 223 23.75 -1.51 -17.71
N PRO A 224 23.57 -2.83 -17.69
CA PRO A 224 23.85 -3.61 -16.50
C PRO A 224 25.27 -3.26 -16.06
N GLU A 225 25.40 -2.75 -14.85
CA GLU A 225 26.69 -2.39 -14.24
C GLU A 225 27.53 -3.67 -14.24
N VAL A 226 28.42 -3.76 -15.22
CA VAL A 226 29.40 -4.85 -15.31
C VAL A 226 30.27 -4.70 -14.07
N LEU A 227 30.03 -5.52 -13.07
CA LEU A 227 30.91 -5.65 -11.91
C LEU A 227 32.31 -5.96 -12.42
N ILE A 228 33.14 -4.93 -12.53
CA ILE A 228 34.55 -5.10 -12.83
C ILE A 228 35.12 -5.86 -11.63
N PRO A 229 35.62 -7.09 -11.79
CA PRO A 229 36.26 -7.78 -10.68
C PRO A 229 37.44 -6.94 -10.21
N LEU A 230 37.44 -6.57 -8.95
CA LEU A 230 38.59 -5.94 -8.30
C LEU A 230 39.78 -6.88 -8.53
N LYS A 231 40.71 -6.48 -9.40
CA LYS A 231 42.00 -7.13 -9.50
C LYS A 231 42.70 -7.00 -8.15
N GLU A 232 42.93 -8.13 -7.55
CA GLU A 232 43.88 -8.27 -6.42
C GLU A 232 45.24 -7.72 -6.87
N THR A 233 45.72 -6.71 -6.15
CA THR A 233 47.11 -6.29 -6.12
C THR A 233 47.66 -6.48 -4.72
#